data_dfbd60a30fa01a69e21be71f94d69e19
#
_entry.id   dfbd60a30fa01a69e21be71f94d69e19
#
_cell.length_a   1.000
_cell.length_b   1.000
_cell.length_c   1.000
_cell.angle_alpha   90.00
_cell.angle_beta   90.00
_cell.angle_gamma   90.00
#
_symmetry.space_group_name_H-M   'P 1'
#
loop_
_entity.id
_entity.type
_entity.pdbx_description
1 polymer ?
#
loop_
_entity_poly.entity_id
_entity_poly.type
_entity_poly.pdbx_seq_one_letter_code
_entity_poly.pdbx_strand_id
1 'polypeptide(L)'
;DGALLERIRMKPMRTLSGVTTVTVLTKPYPCPAKCIFCPNDARMPRSYLPDEPGAMRAVEHQFDPYAQVKSRITQLQALGHPTDKIELLILGGTWSSYKRDYQEWFVKRCFDAMNETSHRERREKGEKNSKVSVDSVANRGEWKVESGELEKDHSFNETASHRNVGLVIETRPNEINPDEIRWLRRLGVTKAQMGAQSLDDRILEMNKRGHNVERTRQA
;
A
#
# COMPACT_ATOMS: atom_id res chain seq x y z
N ASP A 1 11.03 -21.57 -21.32
CA ASP A 1 12.32 -22.08 -20.85
C ASP A 1 12.76 -21.27 -19.62
N GLY A 2 12.65 -21.89 -18.40
CA GLY A 2 12.92 -21.22 -17.13
C GLY A 2 14.36 -20.73 -17.01
N ALA A 3 15.32 -21.48 -17.55
CA ALA A 3 16.74 -21.12 -17.51
C ALA A 3 17.06 -19.87 -18.35
N LEU A 4 16.34 -19.63 -19.43
CA LEU A 4 16.47 -18.42 -20.23
C LEU A 4 15.90 -17.22 -19.47
N LEU A 5 14.74 -17.38 -18.86
CA LEU A 5 14.08 -16.34 -18.08
C LEU A 5 14.96 -15.86 -16.89
N GLU A 6 15.63 -16.79 -16.20
CA GLU A 6 16.57 -16.44 -15.12
C GLU A 6 17.76 -15.61 -15.62
N ARG A 7 18.26 -15.89 -16.82
CA ARG A 7 19.40 -15.17 -17.41
C ARG A 7 19.06 -13.76 -17.86
N ILE A 8 17.85 -13.53 -18.34
CA ILE A 8 17.40 -12.22 -18.88
C ILE A 8 16.65 -11.38 -17.86
N ARG A 9 16.36 -11.93 -16.66
CA ARG A 9 15.64 -11.21 -15.60
C ARG A 9 16.38 -9.93 -15.22
N MET A 10 15.67 -8.80 -15.33
CA MET A 10 16.23 -7.50 -14.92
C MET A 10 16.24 -7.35 -13.40
N LYS A 11 17.39 -6.95 -12.84
CA LYS A 11 17.56 -6.70 -11.39
C LYS A 11 17.14 -7.91 -10.52
N PRO A 12 17.74 -9.09 -10.69
CA PRO A 12 17.35 -10.33 -10.01
C PRO A 12 17.38 -10.22 -8.47
N MET A 13 18.23 -9.33 -7.94
CA MET A 13 18.33 -9.06 -6.49
C MET A 13 17.01 -8.60 -5.86
N ARG A 14 16.06 -8.05 -6.64
CA ARG A 14 14.78 -7.53 -6.15
C ARG A 14 13.91 -8.56 -5.46
N THR A 15 13.98 -9.80 -5.90
CA THR A 15 13.15 -10.91 -5.44
C THR A 15 13.96 -12.08 -4.91
N LEU A 16 15.23 -11.84 -4.59
CA LEU A 16 16.15 -12.88 -4.08
C LEU A 16 15.66 -13.46 -2.74
N SER A 17 14.98 -12.67 -1.92
CA SER A 17 14.34 -13.13 -0.67
C SER A 17 13.13 -14.04 -0.88
N GLY A 18 12.67 -14.21 -2.11
CA GLY A 18 11.40 -14.91 -2.41
C GLY A 18 10.15 -14.05 -2.17
N VAL A 19 10.30 -12.77 -1.78
CA VAL A 19 9.19 -11.83 -1.59
C VAL A 19 9.32 -10.68 -2.59
N THR A 20 8.22 -10.33 -3.22
CA THR A 20 8.16 -9.24 -4.19
C THR A 20 7.45 -8.03 -3.61
N THR A 21 8.14 -6.89 -3.55
CA THR A 21 7.54 -5.65 -3.06
C THR A 21 6.70 -4.97 -4.15
N VAL A 22 5.43 -4.74 -3.84
CA VAL A 22 4.50 -3.96 -4.64
C VAL A 22 4.20 -2.66 -3.89
N THR A 23 4.63 -1.53 -4.47
CA THR A 23 4.43 -0.21 -3.90
C THR A 23 3.29 0.51 -4.58
N VAL A 24 2.37 1.03 -3.79
CA VAL A 24 1.23 1.85 -4.22
C VAL A 24 1.21 3.17 -3.46
N LEU A 25 0.73 4.24 -4.08
CA LEU A 25 0.56 5.54 -3.42
C LEU A 25 -0.92 5.88 -3.26
N THR A 26 -1.23 6.47 -2.12
CA THR A 26 -2.54 7.07 -1.86
C THR A 26 -2.71 8.36 -2.67
N LYS A 27 -3.95 8.80 -2.83
CA LYS A 27 -4.23 10.10 -3.45
C LYS A 27 -3.68 11.25 -2.60
N PRO A 28 -3.45 12.45 -3.18
CA PRO A 28 -3.14 13.65 -2.42
C PRO A 28 -4.16 13.88 -1.31
N TYR A 29 -3.66 14.15 -0.10
CA TYR A 29 -4.48 14.42 1.08
C TYR A 29 -3.79 15.42 2.00
N PRO A 30 -4.52 16.31 2.70
CA PRO A 30 -3.94 17.22 3.65
C PRO A 30 -3.17 16.50 4.75
N CYS A 31 -1.89 16.84 4.90
CA CYS A 31 -1.08 16.33 5.99
C CYS A 31 -1.25 17.23 7.22
N PRO A 32 -1.46 16.68 8.44
CA PRO A 32 -1.58 17.47 9.65
C PRO A 32 -0.26 18.17 10.04
N ALA A 33 0.86 17.77 9.45
CA ALA A 33 2.18 18.31 9.74
C ALA A 33 2.54 19.50 8.86
N LYS A 34 3.38 20.38 9.41
CA LYS A 34 3.90 21.58 8.74
C LYS A 34 5.42 21.50 8.50
N CYS A 35 5.93 20.28 8.26
CA CYS A 35 7.36 20.06 8.07
C CYS A 35 7.92 20.90 6.92
N ILE A 36 9.02 21.64 7.19
CA ILE A 36 9.58 22.57 6.22
C ILE A 36 10.33 21.89 5.07
N PHE A 37 10.78 20.66 5.26
CA PHE A 37 11.55 19.89 4.27
C PHE A 37 10.68 19.02 3.35
N CYS A 38 9.37 18.92 3.61
CA CYS A 38 8.48 18.14 2.74
C CYS A 38 8.20 18.88 1.43
N PRO A 39 8.39 18.23 0.28
CA PRO A 39 7.88 18.75 -0.99
C PRO A 39 6.38 19.02 -0.88
N ASN A 40 5.94 20.09 -1.54
CA ASN A 40 4.55 20.52 -1.54
C ASN A 40 4.02 20.67 -2.95
N ASP A 41 3.86 19.55 -3.66
CA ASP A 41 3.14 19.51 -4.94
C ASP A 41 1.68 19.15 -4.66
N ALA A 42 0.75 19.99 -5.09
CA ALA A 42 -0.68 19.77 -4.87
C ALA A 42 -1.23 18.54 -5.61
N ARG A 43 -0.51 18.04 -6.60
CA ARG A 43 -0.85 16.84 -7.39
C ARG A 43 -0.43 15.55 -6.70
N MET A 44 0.42 15.63 -5.67
CA MET A 44 1.04 14.49 -5.03
C MET A 44 0.72 14.43 -3.53
N PRO A 45 0.69 13.23 -2.94
CA PRO A 45 0.71 13.13 -1.49
C PRO A 45 2.02 13.75 -0.95
N ARG A 46 1.94 14.30 0.26
CA ARG A 46 3.09 14.93 0.92
C ARG A 46 4.29 14.00 0.95
N SER A 47 5.48 14.55 0.79
CA SER A 47 6.78 13.88 0.75
C SER A 47 7.13 13.20 -0.57
N TYR A 48 6.27 13.24 -1.58
CA TYR A 48 6.51 12.62 -2.89
C TYR A 48 6.53 13.64 -4.01
N LEU A 49 7.41 13.38 -4.97
CA LEU A 49 7.54 14.17 -6.21
C LEU A 49 6.99 13.35 -7.39
N PRO A 50 6.40 14.01 -8.40
CA PRO A 50 5.75 13.30 -9.51
C PRO A 50 6.71 12.53 -10.44
N ASP A 51 8.00 12.80 -10.40
CA ASP A 51 9.06 12.16 -11.19
C ASP A 51 9.64 10.90 -10.53
N GLU A 52 9.24 10.60 -9.30
CA GLU A 52 9.62 9.34 -8.66
C GLU A 52 8.90 8.14 -9.30
N PRO A 53 9.58 7.00 -9.53
CA PRO A 53 8.98 5.86 -10.27
C PRO A 53 7.68 5.32 -9.67
N GLY A 54 7.53 5.38 -8.35
CA GLY A 54 6.29 4.99 -7.65
C GLY A 54 5.17 6.00 -7.87
N ALA A 55 5.52 7.28 -7.78
CA ALA A 55 4.62 8.40 -7.97
C ALA A 55 4.11 8.50 -9.42
N MET A 56 5.00 8.34 -10.39
CA MET A 56 4.64 8.30 -11.82
C MET A 56 3.55 7.26 -12.09
N ARG A 57 3.74 6.03 -11.60
CA ARG A 57 2.72 4.97 -11.75
C ARG A 57 1.40 5.32 -11.07
N ALA A 58 1.46 5.92 -9.89
CA ALA A 58 0.25 6.33 -9.18
C ALA A 58 -0.53 7.40 -9.94
N VAL A 59 0.17 8.39 -10.51
CA VAL A 59 -0.44 9.43 -11.37
C VAL A 59 -1.05 8.81 -12.63
N GLU A 60 -0.32 7.90 -13.31
CA GLU A 60 -0.78 7.18 -14.50
C GLU A 60 -2.09 6.43 -14.24
N HIS A 61 -2.23 5.85 -13.04
CA HIS A 61 -3.42 5.14 -12.62
C HIS A 61 -4.40 5.98 -11.77
N GLN A 62 -4.25 7.32 -11.78
CA GLN A 62 -5.13 8.24 -11.04
C GLN A 62 -5.28 7.87 -9.56
N PHE A 63 -4.23 7.33 -8.95
CA PHE A 63 -4.18 6.85 -7.57
C PHE A 63 -5.18 5.74 -7.25
N ASP A 64 -5.73 5.06 -8.25
CA ASP A 64 -6.57 3.88 -8.03
C ASP A 64 -5.72 2.70 -7.51
N PRO A 65 -5.97 2.18 -6.30
CA PRO A 65 -5.13 1.15 -5.69
C PRO A 65 -5.18 -0.18 -6.46
N TYR A 66 -6.34 -0.57 -6.98
CA TYR A 66 -6.48 -1.79 -7.77
C TYR A 66 -5.63 -1.72 -9.05
N ALA A 67 -5.74 -0.63 -9.80
CA ALA A 67 -5.00 -0.45 -11.04
C ALA A 67 -3.48 -0.41 -10.81
N GLN A 68 -3.02 0.26 -9.73
CA GLN A 68 -1.61 0.29 -9.37
C GLN A 68 -1.06 -1.10 -9.05
N VAL A 69 -1.76 -1.89 -8.21
CA VAL A 69 -1.35 -3.26 -7.84
C VAL A 69 -1.34 -4.15 -9.07
N LYS A 70 -2.44 -4.17 -9.84
CA LYS A 70 -2.60 -4.99 -11.03
C LYS A 70 -1.50 -4.73 -12.07
N SER A 71 -1.30 -3.46 -12.42
CA SER A 71 -0.26 -3.05 -13.36
C SER A 71 1.13 -3.49 -12.86
N ARG A 72 1.41 -3.31 -11.56
CA ARG A 72 2.71 -3.65 -11.01
C ARG A 72 2.98 -5.14 -11.00
N ILE A 73 2.01 -5.98 -10.64
CA ILE A 73 2.12 -7.43 -10.71
C ILE A 73 2.39 -7.87 -12.16
N THR A 74 1.60 -7.38 -13.11
CA THR A 74 1.77 -7.70 -14.54
C THR A 74 3.17 -7.33 -15.05
N GLN A 75 3.67 -6.13 -14.71
CA GLN A 75 5.03 -5.71 -15.08
C GLN A 75 6.11 -6.62 -14.48
N LEU A 76 5.98 -7.01 -13.21
CA LEU A 76 6.94 -7.86 -12.53
C LEU A 76 6.96 -9.27 -13.15
N GLN A 77 5.80 -9.83 -13.46
CA GLN A 77 5.68 -11.11 -14.16
C GLN A 77 6.30 -11.05 -15.55
N ALA A 78 6.04 -9.99 -16.32
CA ALA A 78 6.64 -9.80 -17.65
C ALA A 78 8.18 -9.71 -17.61
N LEU A 79 8.74 -9.22 -16.49
CA LEU A 79 10.18 -9.17 -16.25
C LEU A 79 10.75 -10.46 -15.62
N GLY A 80 9.93 -11.50 -15.46
CA GLY A 80 10.34 -12.80 -14.92
C GLY A 80 10.50 -12.84 -13.39
N HIS A 81 9.93 -11.89 -12.65
CA HIS A 81 9.93 -11.94 -11.20
C HIS A 81 8.78 -12.81 -10.67
N PRO A 82 9.02 -13.64 -9.63
CA PRO A 82 7.94 -14.33 -8.94
C PRO A 82 7.01 -13.33 -8.26
N THR A 83 5.71 -13.61 -8.25
CA THR A 83 4.69 -12.75 -7.63
C THR A 83 3.75 -13.55 -6.73
N ASP A 84 4.16 -14.73 -6.31
CA ASP A 84 3.40 -15.60 -5.41
C ASP A 84 3.38 -15.09 -3.96
N LYS A 85 4.38 -14.31 -3.55
CA LYS A 85 4.48 -13.68 -2.23
C LYS A 85 4.73 -12.18 -2.38
N ILE A 86 3.76 -11.38 -1.97
CA ILE A 86 3.78 -9.93 -2.12
C ILE A 86 3.90 -9.26 -0.74
N GLU A 87 4.88 -8.37 -0.59
CA GLU A 87 4.86 -7.35 0.44
C GLU A 87 4.26 -6.08 -0.16
N LEU A 88 3.03 -5.75 0.27
CA LEU A 88 2.34 -4.55 -0.17
C LEU A 88 2.80 -3.35 0.66
N LEU A 89 3.38 -2.35 0.01
CA LEU A 89 3.85 -1.12 0.63
C LEU A 89 2.96 0.05 0.21
N ILE A 90 2.17 0.56 1.15
CA ILE A 90 1.29 1.72 0.95
C ILE A 90 2.03 2.97 1.41
N LEU A 91 2.34 3.83 0.46
CA LEU A 91 2.99 5.12 0.64
C LEU A 91 1.98 6.26 0.46
N GLY A 92 2.31 7.46 0.93
CA GLY A 92 1.46 8.64 0.77
C GLY A 92 1.55 9.62 1.93
N GLY A 93 2.63 9.56 2.70
CA GLY A 93 2.93 10.46 3.80
C GLY A 93 2.41 9.94 5.14
N THR A 94 1.31 10.43 5.63
CA THR A 94 0.76 10.02 6.94
C THR A 94 -0.50 9.21 6.75
N TRP A 95 -0.39 7.88 6.65
CA TRP A 95 -1.53 6.98 6.46
C TRP A 95 -2.64 7.22 7.48
N SER A 96 -2.30 7.32 8.76
CA SER A 96 -3.25 7.50 9.86
C SER A 96 -4.04 8.81 9.81
N SER A 97 -3.72 9.75 8.92
CA SER A 97 -4.48 10.99 8.72
C SER A 97 -5.65 10.84 7.75
N TYR A 98 -5.68 9.78 6.96
CA TYR A 98 -6.80 9.53 6.05
C TYR A 98 -8.04 9.07 6.80
N LYS A 99 -9.23 9.31 6.24
CA LYS A 99 -10.49 8.80 6.78
C LYS A 99 -10.48 7.27 6.80
N ARG A 100 -11.05 6.66 7.84
CA ARG A 100 -11.08 5.20 8.01
C ARG A 100 -11.77 4.48 6.85
N ASP A 101 -12.87 5.03 6.33
CA ASP A 101 -13.57 4.49 5.17
C ASP A 101 -12.67 4.43 3.93
N TYR A 102 -11.86 5.48 3.71
CA TYR A 102 -10.88 5.50 2.62
C TYR A 102 -9.77 4.47 2.82
N GLN A 103 -9.27 4.32 4.05
CA GLN A 103 -8.24 3.35 4.37
C GLN A 103 -8.73 1.91 4.13
N GLU A 104 -9.93 1.58 4.61
CA GLU A 104 -10.54 0.27 4.44
C GLU A 104 -10.80 -0.03 2.95
N TRP A 105 -11.41 0.90 2.22
CA TRP A 105 -11.59 0.81 0.78
C TRP A 105 -10.27 0.63 0.03
N PHE A 106 -9.25 1.43 0.36
CA PHE A 106 -7.96 1.36 -0.31
C PHE A 106 -7.30 0.00 -0.16
N VAL A 107 -7.26 -0.52 1.07
CA VAL A 107 -6.71 -1.85 1.36
C VAL A 107 -7.52 -2.93 0.64
N LYS A 108 -8.85 -2.90 0.74
CA LYS A 108 -9.72 -3.84 0.04
C LYS A 108 -9.43 -3.87 -1.46
N ARG A 109 -9.32 -2.71 -2.12
CA ARG A 109 -9.03 -2.63 -3.56
C ARG A 109 -7.66 -3.21 -3.92
N CYS A 110 -6.67 -3.08 -3.05
CA CYS A 110 -5.39 -3.75 -3.24
C CYS A 110 -5.55 -5.29 -3.19
N PHE A 111 -6.33 -5.80 -2.24
CA PHE A 111 -6.62 -7.24 -2.14
C PHE A 111 -7.47 -7.75 -3.31
N ASP A 112 -8.43 -6.99 -3.80
CA ASP A 112 -9.20 -7.31 -5.01
C ASP A 112 -8.26 -7.59 -6.19
N ALA A 113 -7.25 -6.75 -6.39
CA ALA A 113 -6.29 -6.91 -7.48
C ALA A 113 -5.38 -8.14 -7.31
N MET A 114 -4.96 -8.46 -6.09
CA MET A 114 -4.17 -9.66 -5.79
C MET A 114 -5.00 -10.94 -5.90
N ASN A 115 -6.28 -10.86 -5.55
CA ASN A 115 -7.20 -12.00 -5.56
C ASN A 115 -7.77 -12.32 -6.95
N GLU A 116 -7.73 -11.38 -7.90
CA GLU A 116 -8.41 -11.51 -9.19
C GLU A 116 -7.99 -12.75 -9.98
N THR A 117 -6.70 -13.05 -10.07
CA THR A 117 -6.20 -14.20 -10.81
C THR A 117 -6.77 -15.51 -10.22
N SER A 118 -6.77 -15.64 -8.90
CA SER A 118 -7.31 -16.82 -8.21
C SER A 118 -8.84 -16.94 -8.34
N HIS A 119 -9.55 -15.82 -8.35
CA HIS A 119 -10.99 -15.82 -8.65
C HIS A 119 -11.27 -16.30 -10.07
N ARG A 120 -10.47 -15.90 -11.04
CA ARG A 120 -10.59 -16.32 -12.44
C ARG A 120 -10.31 -17.84 -12.58
N GLU A 121 -9.20 -18.32 -12.00
CA GLU A 121 -8.83 -19.72 -12.02
C GLU A 121 -9.89 -20.63 -11.37
N ARG A 122 -10.50 -20.21 -10.26
CA ARG A 122 -11.58 -20.94 -9.60
C ARG A 122 -12.87 -20.98 -10.45
N ARG A 123 -13.21 -19.88 -11.11
CA ARG A 123 -14.35 -19.84 -12.05
C ARG A 123 -14.16 -20.79 -13.23
N GLU A 124 -12.96 -20.85 -13.79
CA GLU A 124 -12.62 -21.76 -14.88
C GLU A 124 -12.72 -23.24 -14.44
N LYS A 125 -12.50 -23.52 -13.15
CA LYS A 125 -12.68 -24.84 -12.53
C LYS A 125 -14.13 -25.14 -12.09
N GLY A 126 -15.08 -24.22 -12.33
CA GLY A 126 -16.49 -24.41 -12.04
C GLY A 126 -16.91 -24.14 -10.58
N GLU A 127 -16.06 -23.53 -9.75
CA GLU A 127 -16.40 -23.13 -8.39
C GLU A 127 -17.32 -21.90 -8.41
N LYS A 128 -18.54 -22.05 -7.87
CA LYS A 128 -19.53 -20.96 -7.76
C LYS A 128 -19.18 -20.06 -6.57
N ASN A 129 -19.21 -18.76 -6.78
CA ASN A 129 -19.07 -17.61 -5.87
C ASN A 129 -17.71 -16.92 -5.83
N SER A 130 -17.52 -15.98 -6.75
CA SER A 130 -16.68 -14.84 -6.50
C SER A 130 -17.08 -13.69 -7.43
N LYS A 131 -17.87 -12.74 -6.92
CA LYS A 131 -18.09 -11.46 -7.60
C LYS A 131 -16.95 -10.52 -7.19
N VAL A 132 -15.99 -10.27 -8.07
CA VAL A 132 -15.13 -9.09 -7.97
C VAL A 132 -15.95 -7.94 -8.57
N SER A 133 -16.37 -7.01 -7.76
CA SER A 133 -16.96 -5.76 -8.26
C SER A 133 -15.82 -4.90 -8.80
N VAL A 134 -15.75 -4.79 -10.12
CA VAL A 134 -14.71 -4.02 -10.84
C VAL A 134 -15.11 -2.54 -10.96
N ASP A 135 -16.04 -2.07 -10.14
CA ASP A 135 -16.48 -0.68 -10.21
C ASP A 135 -15.38 0.26 -9.73
N SER A 136 -14.80 0.97 -10.67
CA SER A 136 -13.83 2.05 -10.45
C SER A 136 -14.51 3.26 -9.78
N VAL A 137 -14.61 3.24 -8.46
CA VAL A 137 -15.23 4.31 -7.65
C VAL A 137 -14.19 5.35 -7.17
N ALA A 138 -12.98 5.31 -7.72
CA ALA A 138 -11.87 6.18 -7.30
C ALA A 138 -12.23 7.70 -7.32
N ASN A 139 -13.17 8.11 -8.15
CA ASN A 139 -13.47 9.52 -8.37
C ASN A 139 -14.79 10.04 -7.78
N ARG A 140 -15.63 9.21 -7.14
CA ARG A 140 -16.97 9.64 -6.67
C ARG A 140 -17.07 9.96 -5.17
N GLY A 141 -15.99 9.86 -4.40
CA GLY A 141 -16.01 10.20 -2.96
C GLY A 141 -16.80 9.23 -2.08
N GLU A 142 -17.31 8.14 -2.60
CA GLU A 142 -18.01 7.10 -1.86
C GLU A 142 -17.08 5.89 -1.65
N TRP A 143 -16.41 5.86 -0.50
CA TRP A 143 -15.57 4.74 -0.07
C TRP A 143 -16.38 3.86 0.89
N LYS A 144 -17.29 3.06 0.37
CA LYS A 144 -18.07 2.13 1.17
C LYS A 144 -17.57 0.72 0.96
N VAL A 145 -17.23 0.06 2.05
CA VAL A 145 -16.97 -1.37 2.13
C VAL A 145 -18.06 -1.97 3.00
N GLU A 146 -18.70 -3.04 2.55
CA GLU A 146 -19.68 -3.73 3.38
C GLU A 146 -18.97 -4.43 4.56
N SER A 147 -19.66 -4.48 5.70
CA SER A 147 -19.08 -5.08 6.91
C SER A 147 -18.66 -6.53 6.67
N GLY A 148 -17.39 -6.83 6.97
CA GLY A 148 -16.81 -8.17 6.83
C GLY A 148 -16.31 -8.52 5.42
N GLU A 149 -16.38 -7.62 4.44
CA GLU A 149 -15.81 -7.88 3.10
C GLU A 149 -14.29 -7.92 3.12
N LEU A 150 -13.65 -7.00 3.82
CA LEU A 150 -12.19 -6.97 3.92
C LEU A 150 -11.64 -8.25 4.57
N GLU A 151 -12.27 -8.72 5.62
CA GLU A 151 -11.89 -9.96 6.30
C GLU A 151 -12.05 -11.19 5.37
N LYS A 152 -13.09 -11.22 4.54
CA LYS A 152 -13.26 -12.27 3.51
C LYS A 152 -12.15 -12.21 2.47
N ASP A 153 -11.77 -11.00 2.01
CA ASP A 153 -10.69 -10.84 1.04
C ASP A 153 -9.34 -11.25 1.62
N HIS A 154 -9.08 -10.98 2.90
CA HIS A 154 -7.89 -11.46 3.60
C HIS A 154 -7.85 -12.99 3.64
N SER A 155 -8.92 -13.63 4.12
CA SER A 155 -9.00 -15.10 4.18
C SER A 155 -8.87 -15.75 2.80
N PHE A 156 -9.49 -15.16 1.77
CA PHE A 156 -9.34 -15.65 0.41
C PHE A 156 -7.88 -15.52 -0.07
N ASN A 157 -7.21 -14.45 0.28
CA ASN A 157 -5.83 -14.17 -0.14
C ASN A 157 -4.82 -15.16 0.45
N GLU A 158 -5.10 -15.81 1.57
CA GLU A 158 -4.20 -16.81 2.19
C GLU A 158 -3.83 -17.96 1.24
N THR A 159 -4.72 -18.25 0.30
CA THR A 159 -4.54 -19.34 -0.71
C THR A 159 -4.49 -18.82 -2.14
N ALA A 160 -4.42 -17.51 -2.33
CA ALA A 160 -4.40 -16.89 -3.65
C ALA A 160 -3.04 -17.07 -4.36
N SER A 161 -3.04 -16.96 -5.70
CA SER A 161 -1.83 -17.01 -6.54
C SER A 161 -0.86 -15.86 -6.23
N HIS A 162 -1.39 -14.72 -5.75
CA HIS A 162 -0.63 -13.55 -5.30
C HIS A 162 -0.95 -13.27 -3.83
N ARG A 163 -0.24 -13.94 -2.92
CA ARG A 163 -0.49 -13.82 -1.49
C ARG A 163 0.20 -12.60 -0.90
N ASN A 164 -0.55 -11.81 -0.15
CA ASN A 164 0.04 -10.77 0.68
C ASN A 164 0.68 -11.39 1.93
N VAL A 165 2.00 -11.32 2.02
CA VAL A 165 2.75 -11.80 3.18
C VAL A 165 3.18 -10.67 4.12
N GLY A 166 2.94 -9.42 3.72
CA GLY A 166 3.22 -8.24 4.52
C GLY A 166 2.48 -7.04 3.99
N LEU A 167 1.77 -6.32 4.86
CA LEU A 167 1.16 -5.03 4.58
C LEU A 167 1.87 -3.96 5.38
N VAL A 168 2.55 -3.06 4.66
CA VAL A 168 3.37 -1.99 5.24
C VAL A 168 2.73 -0.64 4.97
N ILE A 169 2.65 0.20 5.98
CA ILE A 169 2.17 1.59 5.86
C ILE A 169 3.20 2.58 6.38
N GLU A 170 3.10 3.83 5.93
CA GLU A 170 3.86 4.95 6.47
C GLU A 170 2.99 5.82 7.37
N THR A 171 3.49 6.14 8.55
CA THR A 171 2.81 7.03 9.48
C THR A 171 3.80 7.87 10.30
N ARG A 172 3.31 8.55 11.31
CA ARG A 172 4.07 9.43 12.18
C ARG A 172 3.95 8.98 13.64
N PRO A 173 4.97 9.25 14.49
CA PRO A 173 4.91 8.87 15.91
C PRO A 173 3.70 9.44 16.66
N ASN A 174 3.28 10.66 16.33
CA ASN A 174 2.15 11.31 17.00
C ASN A 174 0.77 10.73 16.66
N GLU A 175 0.67 9.97 15.56
CA GLU A 175 -0.59 9.30 15.16
C GLU A 175 -0.76 7.94 15.83
N ILE A 176 0.32 7.31 16.31
CA ILE A 176 0.28 5.98 16.93
C ILE A 176 -0.29 6.06 18.33
N ASN A 177 -1.35 5.35 18.57
CA ASN A 177 -2.00 5.15 19.86
C ASN A 177 -2.69 3.76 19.87
N PRO A 178 -3.18 3.26 21.03
CA PRO A 178 -3.78 1.93 21.10
C PRO A 178 -4.97 1.71 20.17
N ASP A 179 -5.79 2.73 19.90
CA ASP A 179 -6.94 2.63 18.99
C ASP A 179 -6.48 2.54 17.54
N GLU A 180 -5.45 3.33 17.18
CA GLU A 180 -4.86 3.27 15.85
C GLU A 180 -4.18 1.90 15.60
N ILE A 181 -3.47 1.36 16.57
CA ILE A 181 -2.85 0.02 16.46
C ILE A 181 -3.93 -1.04 16.24
N ARG A 182 -5.04 -1.01 16.98
CA ARG A 182 -6.16 -1.94 16.78
C ARG A 182 -6.76 -1.81 15.38
N TRP A 183 -6.92 -0.58 14.91
CA TRP A 183 -7.42 -0.29 13.58
C TRP A 183 -6.49 -0.80 12.49
N LEU A 184 -5.19 -0.50 12.58
CA LEU A 184 -4.18 -0.99 11.65
C LEU A 184 -4.14 -2.52 11.59
N ARG A 185 -4.27 -3.20 12.75
CA ARG A 185 -4.36 -4.66 12.80
C ARG A 185 -5.60 -5.20 12.08
N ARG A 186 -6.76 -4.53 12.24
CA ARG A 186 -7.98 -4.88 11.50
C ARG A 186 -7.79 -4.75 9.99
N LEU A 187 -7.09 -3.72 9.54
CA LEU A 187 -6.73 -3.55 8.13
C LEU A 187 -5.73 -4.61 7.61
N GLY A 188 -5.18 -5.46 8.47
CA GLY A 188 -4.16 -6.46 8.11
C GLY A 188 -2.72 -5.92 8.09
N VAL A 189 -2.47 -4.72 8.61
CA VAL A 189 -1.12 -4.13 8.67
C VAL A 189 -0.21 -4.98 9.55
N THR A 190 0.94 -5.36 8.99
CA THR A 190 1.97 -6.15 9.66
C THR A 190 3.17 -5.32 10.08
N LYS A 191 3.37 -4.14 9.45
CA LYS A 191 4.51 -3.28 9.70
C LYS A 191 4.13 -1.80 9.50
N ALA A 192 4.41 -0.97 10.48
CA ALA A 192 4.31 0.47 10.37
C ALA A 192 5.72 1.09 10.28
N GLN A 193 5.95 1.87 9.24
CA GLN A 193 7.17 2.68 9.11
C GLN A 193 6.90 4.07 9.66
N MET A 194 7.67 4.47 10.67
CA MET A 194 7.51 5.76 11.32
C MET A 194 8.69 6.69 11.05
N GLY A 195 8.40 7.87 10.54
CA GLY A 195 9.42 8.89 10.31
C GLY A 195 9.81 9.63 11.59
N ALA A 196 10.78 9.12 12.34
CA ALA A 196 11.35 9.82 13.51
C ALA A 196 12.10 11.11 13.11
N GLN A 197 12.83 11.06 11.99
CA GLN A 197 13.61 12.14 11.36
C GLN A 197 14.83 12.60 12.15
N SER A 198 14.74 12.76 13.48
CA SER A 198 15.84 13.11 14.37
C SER A 198 15.59 12.58 15.77
N LEU A 199 16.67 12.40 16.54
CA LEU A 199 16.66 12.13 17.97
C LEU A 199 17.14 13.35 18.79
N ASP A 200 17.02 14.55 18.22
CA ASP A 200 17.27 15.84 18.88
C ASP A 200 16.02 16.71 18.76
N ASP A 201 15.45 17.10 19.90
CA ASP A 201 14.21 17.88 19.96
C ASP A 201 14.34 19.27 19.30
N ARG A 202 15.51 19.90 19.38
CA ARG A 202 15.76 21.20 18.72
C ARG A 202 15.68 21.07 17.21
N ILE A 203 16.21 19.96 16.65
CA ILE A 203 16.14 19.68 15.22
C ILE A 203 14.69 19.41 14.80
N LEU A 204 13.95 18.65 15.61
CA LEU A 204 12.54 18.37 15.35
C LEU A 204 11.70 19.64 15.37
N GLU A 205 11.94 20.54 16.33
CA GLU A 205 11.27 21.84 16.43
C GLU A 205 11.62 22.77 15.25
N MET A 206 12.90 22.92 14.95
CA MET A 206 13.37 23.72 13.78
C MET A 206 12.69 23.26 12.48
N ASN A 207 12.50 21.96 12.31
CA ASN A 207 11.87 21.35 11.13
C ASN A 207 10.33 21.28 11.24
N LYS A 208 9.74 21.83 12.27
CA LYS A 208 8.27 21.84 12.52
C LYS A 208 7.64 20.44 12.43
N ARG A 209 8.32 19.44 13.04
CA ARG A 209 7.87 18.04 12.98
C ARG A 209 6.54 17.78 13.73
N GLY A 210 6.25 18.56 14.77
CA GLY A 210 5.03 18.44 15.56
C GLY A 210 5.04 17.24 16.55
N HIS A 211 6.20 16.61 16.76
CA HIS A 211 6.45 15.64 17.82
C HIS A 211 7.88 15.77 18.33
N ASN A 212 8.14 15.25 19.52
CA ASN A 212 9.45 15.22 20.16
C ASN A 212 10.01 13.79 20.21
N VAL A 213 11.24 13.64 20.71
CA VAL A 213 11.93 12.36 20.83
C VAL A 213 11.17 11.42 21.77
N GLU A 214 10.63 11.92 22.87
CA GLU A 214 9.87 11.13 23.83
C GLU A 214 8.62 10.53 23.18
N ARG A 215 7.89 11.31 22.37
CA ARG A 215 6.74 10.81 21.62
C ARG A 215 7.12 9.72 20.62
N THR A 216 8.31 9.81 20.02
CA THR A 216 8.84 8.77 19.14
C THR A 216 9.15 7.47 19.89
N ARG A 217 9.62 7.56 21.16
CA ARG A 217 9.88 6.38 22.00
C ARG A 217 8.62 5.69 22.47
N GLN A 218 7.54 6.46 22.67
CA GLN A 218 6.24 5.95 23.11
C GLN A 218 5.41 5.32 22.00
N ALA A 219 5.73 5.59 20.75
CA ALA A 219 5.03 5.07 19.58
C ALA A 219 5.51 3.68 19.19
#